data_832f369a58c089f77e2c7def99fda7b4
#
_entry.id   832f369a58c089f77e2c7def99fda7b4
#
_cell.length_a   1.000
_cell.length_b   1.000
_cell.length_c   1.000
_cell.angle_alpha   90.00
_cell.angle_beta   90.00
_cell.angle_gamma   90.00
#
_symmetry.space_group_name_H-M   'P 1'
#
loop_
_entity.id
_entity.type
_entity.pdbx_description
1 polymer ?
#
loop_
_entity_poly.entity_id
_entity_poly.type
_entity_poly.pdbx_seq_one_letter_code
_entity_poly.pdbx_strand_id
1 'polypeptide(L)'
;MKAARNRAEISDLLGRRRVDHVVVLGANGAMGYGSAALFTSAAPRVTFLARARDKAEQGLKAAVQSVRSSTVADRADTGDYDKDFDAAVSKADIIFEALTEDFDLKRRMFERVDKLRRPDSIVATVTSGLSINALAEGRSESFRKHFLGLHFFNPPNVIVGTELIAGKDTNPELVEFVEAYAQKMLGRVMIRTADTPGFAGNRVGFKVLNETAQLAEEHGPVLVERLVGPYTGRALTPLATVDLVGWDIHRAIVDNIHRHAPDEAHATLRLPGYMARLLERGVLGNKSGGGFFKTEGKAKLVLDPKTETYRPVSEVKLPDLGFIDDVAKLHRDGRYREAMKAFAVAPGPWAALARKVVAGYVSYAFHRVGEVTESIAGIDDIMGFGFNWAPPSVLVDAIGARETVAMIEQAKLPVPRNLAAAAASAAPRRFYTNPHGNVGRFFVAG
;
A
#
# COMPACT_ATOMS: atom_id res chain seq x y z
N MET A 1 -19.57 8.78 7.92
CA MET A 1 -19.16 9.12 6.54
C MET A 1 -19.43 10.59 6.30
N LYS A 2 -18.40 11.43 6.09
CA LYS A 2 -18.64 12.75 5.47
C LYS A 2 -19.22 12.47 4.08
N ALA A 3 -20.34 13.12 3.73
CA ALA A 3 -20.88 13.04 2.39
C ALA A 3 -19.80 13.43 1.38
N ALA A 4 -19.75 12.75 0.23
CA ALA A 4 -18.84 13.13 -0.84
C ALA A 4 -19.07 14.61 -1.16
N ARG A 5 -17.99 15.42 -1.14
CA ARG A 5 -18.07 16.85 -1.45
C ARG A 5 -18.64 17.06 -2.84
N ASN A 6 -19.50 18.01 -2.96
CA ASN A 6 -20.03 18.39 -4.26
C ASN A 6 -18.97 19.15 -5.10
N ARG A 7 -19.23 19.28 -6.40
CA ARG A 7 -18.30 19.89 -7.35
C ARG A 7 -17.97 21.36 -7.03
N ALA A 8 -18.93 22.08 -6.46
CA ALA A 8 -18.75 23.51 -6.10
C ALA A 8 -17.83 23.65 -4.88
N GLU A 9 -18.00 22.82 -3.84
CA GLU A 9 -17.14 22.81 -2.64
C GLU A 9 -15.67 22.49 -2.99
N ILE A 10 -15.45 21.56 -3.90
CA ILE A 10 -14.11 21.20 -4.36
C ILE A 10 -13.49 22.37 -5.15
N SER A 11 -14.28 23.01 -6.01
CA SER A 11 -13.82 24.18 -6.80
C SER A 11 -13.43 25.35 -5.90
N ASP A 12 -14.21 25.61 -4.84
CA ASP A 12 -13.91 26.64 -3.86
C ASP A 12 -12.60 26.33 -3.11
N LEU A 13 -12.42 25.10 -2.62
CA LEU A 13 -11.17 24.69 -1.97
C LEU A 13 -9.95 24.87 -2.86
N LEU A 14 -10.04 24.49 -4.14
CA LEU A 14 -8.93 24.64 -5.10
C LEU A 14 -8.69 26.12 -5.46
N GLY A 15 -9.72 26.96 -5.41
CA GLY A 15 -9.60 28.42 -5.63
C GLY A 15 -8.86 29.16 -4.52
N ARG A 16 -8.83 28.61 -3.30
CA ARG A 16 -8.18 29.25 -2.13
C ARG A 16 -6.66 29.23 -2.20
N ARG A 17 -6.06 28.32 -2.97
CA ARG A 17 -4.61 28.14 -3.03
C ARG A 17 -4.18 27.68 -4.42
N ARG A 18 -3.24 28.42 -5.00
CA ARG A 18 -2.62 28.07 -6.27
C ARG A 18 -1.36 27.21 -6.03
N VAL A 19 -1.15 26.20 -6.85
CA VAL A 19 0.05 25.34 -6.87
C VAL A 19 0.72 25.52 -8.23
N ASP A 20 1.71 26.37 -8.29
CA ASP A 20 2.47 26.65 -9.51
C ASP A 20 3.81 25.93 -9.55
N HIS A 21 4.42 25.69 -8.38
CA HIS A 21 5.75 25.08 -8.28
C HIS A 21 5.78 23.97 -7.23
N VAL A 22 6.14 22.77 -7.67
CA VAL A 22 6.38 21.61 -6.81
C VAL A 22 7.86 21.25 -6.83
N VAL A 23 8.45 21.01 -5.67
CA VAL A 23 9.83 20.52 -5.51
C VAL A 23 9.77 19.10 -4.99
N VAL A 24 10.42 18.16 -5.68
CA VAL A 24 10.51 16.75 -5.27
C VAL A 24 11.92 16.45 -4.83
N LEU A 25 12.08 16.11 -3.54
CA LEU A 25 13.34 15.70 -2.94
C LEU A 25 13.52 14.17 -3.09
N GLY A 26 14.67 13.72 -3.53
CA GLY A 26 14.92 12.29 -3.81
C GLY A 26 14.36 11.85 -5.17
N ALA A 27 14.27 12.78 -6.14
CA ALA A 27 13.62 12.57 -7.43
C ALA A 27 14.27 11.50 -8.33
N ASN A 28 15.41 10.92 -7.94
CA ASN A 28 16.07 9.82 -8.66
C ASN A 28 15.59 8.42 -8.21
N GLY A 29 14.93 8.30 -7.06
CA GLY A 29 14.33 7.04 -6.61
C GLY A 29 12.98 6.75 -7.28
N ALA A 30 12.53 5.48 -7.26
CA ALA A 30 11.28 5.05 -7.90
C ALA A 30 10.05 5.87 -7.42
N MET A 31 9.92 6.08 -6.11
CA MET A 31 8.87 6.93 -5.56
C MET A 31 9.05 8.39 -5.96
N GLY A 32 10.29 8.89 -5.98
CA GLY A 32 10.61 10.27 -6.30
C GLY A 32 10.28 10.63 -7.74
N TYR A 33 10.84 9.92 -8.73
CA TYR A 33 10.56 10.24 -10.13
C TYR A 33 9.11 9.94 -10.53
N GLY A 34 8.51 8.89 -9.97
CA GLY A 34 7.10 8.58 -10.25
C GLY A 34 6.14 9.63 -9.68
N SER A 35 6.40 10.13 -8.47
CA SER A 35 5.63 11.23 -7.89
C SER A 35 5.85 12.55 -8.63
N ALA A 36 7.09 12.84 -9.01
CA ALA A 36 7.40 14.03 -9.80
C ALA A 36 6.68 14.00 -11.16
N ALA A 37 6.68 12.84 -11.85
CA ALA A 37 5.90 12.64 -13.08
C ALA A 37 4.40 12.90 -12.85
N LEU A 38 3.85 12.45 -11.72
CA LEU A 38 2.47 12.70 -11.37
C LEU A 38 2.20 14.20 -11.15
N PHE A 39 3.08 14.90 -10.44
CA PHE A 39 2.93 16.34 -10.22
C PHE A 39 3.03 17.16 -11.50
N THR A 40 3.80 16.73 -12.52
CA THR A 40 3.84 17.44 -13.81
C THR A 40 2.51 17.43 -14.55
N SER A 41 1.57 16.55 -14.19
CA SER A 41 0.21 16.59 -14.75
C SER A 41 -0.64 17.75 -14.21
N ALA A 42 -0.29 18.27 -13.03
CA ALA A 42 -1.11 19.23 -12.28
C ALA A 42 -0.45 20.61 -12.08
N ALA A 43 0.88 20.66 -11.94
CA ALA A 43 1.62 21.90 -11.71
C ALA A 43 2.36 22.36 -12.97
N PRO A 44 2.41 23.68 -13.23
CA PRO A 44 3.16 24.26 -14.35
C PRO A 44 4.67 24.00 -14.28
N ARG A 45 5.22 23.85 -13.05
CA ARG A 45 6.64 23.63 -12.82
C ARG A 45 6.88 22.59 -11.74
N VAL A 46 7.76 21.64 -12.02
CA VAL A 46 8.22 20.62 -11.05
C VAL A 46 9.74 20.56 -11.06
N THR A 47 10.38 20.80 -9.91
CA THR A 47 11.83 20.69 -9.78
C THR A 47 12.20 19.34 -9.18
N PHE A 48 12.97 18.58 -9.93
CA PHE A 48 13.55 17.30 -9.53
C PHE A 48 14.87 17.55 -8.82
N LEU A 49 14.93 17.34 -7.50
CA LEU A 49 16.15 17.49 -6.71
C LEU A 49 16.71 16.13 -6.26
N ALA A 50 18.02 15.97 -6.42
CA ALA A 50 18.78 14.81 -5.97
C ALA A 50 20.13 15.24 -5.39
N ARG A 51 20.93 14.29 -4.89
CA ARG A 51 22.28 14.59 -4.34
C ARG A 51 23.25 15.16 -5.37
N ALA A 52 23.02 14.85 -6.65
CA ALA A 52 23.80 15.35 -7.76
C ALA A 52 22.88 15.60 -8.96
N ARG A 53 23.18 16.58 -9.79
CA ARG A 53 22.36 16.97 -10.94
C ARG A 53 22.16 15.83 -11.94
N ASP A 54 23.21 15.05 -12.23
CA ASP A 54 23.11 13.89 -13.11
C ASP A 54 22.11 12.85 -12.60
N LYS A 55 21.97 12.69 -11.28
CA LYS A 55 20.96 11.84 -10.66
C LYS A 55 19.55 12.39 -10.83
N ALA A 56 19.38 13.70 -10.71
CA ALA A 56 18.07 14.33 -10.97
C ALA A 56 17.67 14.19 -12.45
N GLU A 57 18.63 14.34 -13.37
CA GLU A 57 18.42 14.12 -14.82
C GLU A 57 18.07 12.66 -15.15
N GLN A 58 18.72 11.69 -14.48
CA GLN A 58 18.35 10.27 -14.56
C GLN A 58 16.92 10.04 -14.07
N GLY A 59 16.53 10.70 -12.96
CA GLY A 59 15.15 10.67 -12.46
C GLY A 59 14.15 11.24 -13.44
N LEU A 60 14.44 12.39 -14.06
CA LEU A 60 13.60 12.97 -15.10
C LEU A 60 13.43 12.02 -16.31
N LYS A 61 14.53 11.40 -16.76
CA LYS A 61 14.49 10.41 -17.83
C LYS A 61 13.60 9.21 -17.50
N ALA A 62 13.70 8.71 -16.26
CA ALA A 62 12.85 7.63 -15.77
C ALA A 62 11.37 8.07 -15.67
N ALA A 63 11.10 9.31 -15.24
CA ALA A 63 9.76 9.87 -15.21
C ALA A 63 9.12 9.94 -16.59
N VAL A 64 9.82 10.48 -17.58
CA VAL A 64 9.37 10.51 -18.99
C VAL A 64 9.06 9.10 -19.52
N GLN A 65 9.95 8.14 -19.25
CA GLN A 65 9.76 6.74 -19.65
C GLN A 65 8.55 6.10 -18.98
N SER A 66 8.33 6.39 -17.68
CA SER A 66 7.26 5.77 -16.89
C SER A 66 5.87 6.18 -17.36
N VAL A 67 5.69 7.41 -17.82
CA VAL A 67 4.41 7.92 -18.36
C VAL A 67 4.36 7.93 -19.88
N ARG A 68 5.47 7.62 -20.56
CA ARG A 68 5.59 7.62 -22.03
C ARG A 68 5.18 8.94 -22.68
N SER A 69 5.52 10.06 -22.03
CA SER A 69 5.19 11.39 -22.51
C SER A 69 6.35 12.36 -22.30
N SER A 70 6.70 13.10 -23.35
CA SER A 70 7.70 14.18 -23.30
C SER A 70 7.20 15.42 -22.53
N THR A 71 5.90 15.59 -22.36
CA THR A 71 5.32 16.75 -21.64
C THR A 71 5.77 16.84 -20.18
N VAL A 72 6.26 15.75 -19.60
CA VAL A 72 6.93 15.76 -18.30
C VAL A 72 8.15 16.67 -18.33
N ALA A 73 8.97 16.57 -19.37
CA ALA A 73 10.19 17.37 -19.53
C ALA A 73 9.90 18.87 -19.73
N ASP A 74 8.78 19.21 -20.38
CA ASP A 74 8.39 20.60 -20.66
C ASP A 74 8.09 21.39 -19.38
N ARG A 75 7.78 20.70 -18.27
CA ARG A 75 7.44 21.29 -16.96
C ARG A 75 8.47 20.99 -15.88
N ALA A 76 9.57 20.34 -16.23
CA ALA A 76 10.56 19.85 -15.29
C ALA A 76 11.84 20.67 -15.31
N ASP A 77 12.32 21.02 -14.12
CA ASP A 77 13.69 21.45 -13.89
C ASP A 77 14.45 20.37 -13.12
N THR A 78 15.76 20.32 -13.27
CA THR A 78 16.63 19.42 -12.52
C THR A 78 17.66 20.19 -11.72
N GLY A 79 18.00 19.73 -10.52
CA GLY A 79 18.99 20.36 -9.68
C GLY A 79 19.59 19.44 -8.64
N ASP A 80 20.58 19.95 -7.93
CA ASP A 80 21.24 19.27 -6.81
C ASP A 80 21.01 19.97 -5.48
N TYR A 81 21.32 19.25 -4.38
CA TYR A 81 21.10 19.79 -3.04
C TYR A 81 22.11 20.86 -2.63
N ASP A 82 23.23 20.98 -3.31
CA ASP A 82 24.29 21.94 -2.93
C ASP A 82 24.05 23.32 -3.56
N LYS A 83 23.63 23.35 -4.83
CA LYS A 83 23.52 24.60 -5.60
C LYS A 83 22.11 25.10 -5.76
N ASP A 84 21.12 24.21 -5.92
CA ASP A 84 19.78 24.55 -6.37
C ASP A 84 18.73 24.47 -5.27
N PHE A 85 19.00 23.79 -4.16
CA PHE A 85 18.04 23.48 -3.11
C PHE A 85 17.40 24.73 -2.52
N ASP A 86 18.22 25.70 -2.10
CA ASP A 86 17.73 26.89 -1.39
C ASP A 86 16.82 27.74 -2.28
N ALA A 87 17.22 27.91 -3.55
CA ALA A 87 16.44 28.67 -4.53
C ALA A 87 15.14 27.96 -4.93
N ALA A 88 15.13 26.62 -4.99
CA ALA A 88 13.94 25.84 -5.32
C ALA A 88 12.96 25.82 -4.14
N VAL A 89 13.44 25.47 -2.94
CA VAL A 89 12.60 25.29 -1.74
C VAL A 89 11.94 26.64 -1.32
N SER A 90 12.70 27.76 -1.40
CA SER A 90 12.16 29.07 -1.02
C SER A 90 11.02 29.59 -1.93
N LYS A 91 10.82 28.98 -3.10
CA LYS A 91 9.77 29.36 -4.06
C LYS A 91 8.67 28.32 -4.21
N ALA A 92 8.84 27.13 -3.60
CA ALA A 92 7.91 26.03 -3.76
C ALA A 92 6.56 26.27 -3.08
N ASP A 93 5.48 25.86 -3.73
CA ASP A 93 4.15 25.76 -3.13
C ASP A 93 3.98 24.43 -2.42
N ILE A 94 4.54 23.36 -3.01
CA ILE A 94 4.61 22.04 -2.41
C ILE A 94 6.06 21.54 -2.42
N ILE A 95 6.54 21.05 -1.29
CA ILE A 95 7.80 20.34 -1.14
C ILE A 95 7.45 18.89 -0.82
N PHE A 96 7.71 18.00 -1.77
CA PHE A 96 7.41 16.58 -1.65
C PHE A 96 8.67 15.77 -1.39
N GLU A 97 8.75 15.13 -0.25
CA GLU A 97 9.93 14.36 0.18
C GLU A 97 9.76 12.87 -0.15
N ALA A 98 10.70 12.32 -0.93
CA ALA A 98 10.80 10.93 -1.34
C ALA A 98 12.23 10.39 -1.17
N LEU A 99 12.87 10.72 -0.06
CA LEU A 99 14.19 10.22 0.31
C LEU A 99 14.13 8.77 0.81
N THR A 100 15.31 8.17 0.97
CA THR A 100 15.44 6.87 1.64
C THR A 100 14.74 6.88 2.99
N GLU A 101 14.15 5.72 3.37
CA GLU A 101 13.37 5.55 4.61
C GLU A 101 14.32 5.50 5.83
N ASP A 102 14.95 6.62 6.09
CA ASP A 102 15.87 6.86 7.22
C ASP A 102 15.37 8.06 8.01
N PHE A 103 15.05 7.83 9.27
CA PHE A 103 14.42 8.82 10.16
C PHE A 103 15.30 10.05 10.35
N ASP A 104 16.60 9.87 10.62
CA ASP A 104 17.52 10.96 10.90
C ASP A 104 17.83 11.76 9.64
N LEU A 105 17.96 11.09 8.49
CA LEU A 105 18.14 11.77 7.19
C LEU A 105 16.94 12.67 6.89
N LYS A 106 15.71 12.14 7.04
CA LYS A 106 14.48 12.92 6.80
C LYS A 106 14.38 14.11 7.77
N ARG A 107 14.69 13.92 9.05
CA ARG A 107 14.68 15.01 10.05
C ARG A 107 15.67 16.12 9.71
N ARG A 108 16.93 15.78 9.32
CA ARG A 108 17.91 16.76 8.86
C ARG A 108 17.44 17.51 7.62
N MET A 109 16.83 16.82 6.68
CA MET A 109 16.29 17.44 5.47
C MET A 109 15.13 18.38 5.82
N PHE A 110 14.21 17.97 6.67
CA PHE A 110 13.09 18.82 7.11
C PHE A 110 13.54 20.03 7.93
N GLU A 111 14.64 19.93 8.67
CA GLU A 111 15.24 21.08 9.31
C GLU A 111 15.72 22.13 8.31
N ARG A 112 16.36 21.68 7.23
CA ARG A 112 16.81 22.58 6.15
C ARG A 112 15.62 23.17 5.40
N VAL A 113 14.59 22.38 5.12
CA VAL A 113 13.34 22.82 4.49
C VAL A 113 12.64 23.88 5.36
N ASP A 114 12.52 23.63 6.66
CA ASP A 114 11.82 24.53 7.59
C ASP A 114 12.43 25.93 7.63
N LYS A 115 13.76 26.04 7.53
CA LYS A 115 14.51 27.29 7.52
C LYS A 115 14.33 28.12 6.23
N LEU A 116 14.02 27.45 5.11
CA LEU A 116 14.07 28.07 3.77
C LEU A 116 12.71 28.26 3.11
N ARG A 117 11.76 27.36 3.42
CA ARG A 117 10.44 27.38 2.79
C ARG A 117 9.65 28.66 3.11
N ARG A 118 8.70 29.02 2.27
CA ARG A 118 7.70 30.02 2.63
C ARG A 118 6.83 29.51 3.79
N PRO A 119 6.33 30.40 4.67
CA PRO A 119 5.53 29.97 5.82
C PRO A 119 4.29 29.16 5.46
N ASP A 120 3.76 29.34 4.26
CA ASP A 120 2.56 28.68 3.75
C ASP A 120 2.83 27.49 2.82
N SER A 121 4.09 27.20 2.45
CA SER A 121 4.42 26.03 1.62
C SER A 121 3.97 24.75 2.27
N ILE A 122 3.34 23.86 1.51
CA ILE A 122 2.97 22.52 1.93
C ILE A 122 4.22 21.64 1.93
N VAL A 123 4.45 20.90 3.00
CA VAL A 123 5.49 19.89 3.06
C VAL A 123 4.83 18.53 3.20
N ALA A 124 5.08 17.65 2.26
CA ALA A 124 4.52 16.30 2.26
C ALA A 124 5.65 15.27 2.21
N THR A 125 5.50 14.15 2.92
CA THR A 125 6.42 13.01 2.88
C THR A 125 5.73 11.76 2.37
N VAL A 126 6.44 10.95 1.57
CA VAL A 126 5.95 9.65 1.08
C VAL A 126 6.40 8.50 1.98
N THR A 127 6.83 8.79 3.20
CA THR A 127 7.24 7.73 4.15
C THR A 127 6.20 6.61 4.22
N SER A 128 6.66 5.36 4.30
CA SER A 128 5.80 4.18 4.32
C SER A 128 5.44 3.70 5.74
N GLY A 129 5.92 4.38 6.77
CA GLY A 129 5.64 3.96 8.15
C GLY A 129 6.34 4.73 9.26
N LEU A 130 7.15 5.73 8.94
CA LEU A 130 7.69 6.64 9.96
C LEU A 130 6.60 7.59 10.43
N SER A 131 6.51 7.81 11.75
CA SER A 131 5.50 8.69 12.33
C SER A 131 5.63 10.13 11.82
N ILE A 132 4.54 10.67 11.30
CA ILE A 132 4.43 12.06 10.84
C ILE A 132 4.65 13.01 12.01
N ASN A 133 4.13 12.70 13.18
CA ASN A 133 4.34 13.48 14.40
C ASN A 133 5.82 13.51 14.81
N ALA A 134 6.49 12.36 14.80
CA ALA A 134 7.91 12.27 15.17
C ALA A 134 8.82 13.00 14.16
N LEU A 135 8.52 12.93 12.86
CA LEU A 135 9.25 13.68 11.82
C LEU A 135 9.08 15.21 11.96
N ALA A 136 7.90 15.65 12.43
CA ALA A 136 7.60 17.07 12.65
C ALA A 136 8.15 17.62 13.97
N GLU A 137 8.57 16.76 14.90
CA GLU A 137 9.04 17.16 16.21
C GLU A 137 10.25 18.09 16.15
N GLY A 138 10.21 19.20 16.92
CA GLY A 138 11.28 20.21 16.94
C GLY A 138 11.27 21.15 15.72
N ARG A 139 10.32 21.04 14.79
CA ARG A 139 10.13 22.00 13.70
C ARG A 139 9.32 23.20 14.14
N SER A 140 9.38 24.29 13.36
CA SER A 140 8.59 25.49 13.63
C SER A 140 7.09 25.20 13.67
N GLU A 141 6.31 26.00 14.36
CA GLU A 141 4.85 25.88 14.39
C GLU A 141 4.26 25.95 12.96
N SER A 142 4.78 26.88 12.15
CA SER A 142 4.38 26.99 10.75
C SER A 142 4.67 25.71 9.96
N PHE A 143 5.83 25.07 10.16
CA PHE A 143 6.12 23.78 9.51
C PHE A 143 5.11 22.74 9.92
N ARG A 144 4.90 22.53 11.23
CA ARG A 144 3.99 21.49 11.73
C ARG A 144 2.56 21.65 11.23
N LYS A 145 2.09 22.91 11.13
CA LYS A 145 0.76 23.25 10.56
C LYS A 145 0.63 22.92 9.07
N HIS A 146 1.75 22.89 8.32
CA HIS A 146 1.78 22.65 6.88
C HIS A 146 2.44 21.33 6.49
N PHE A 147 2.65 20.43 7.45
CA PHE A 147 3.29 19.13 7.23
C PHE A 147 2.29 17.97 7.36
N LEU A 148 2.39 17.00 6.44
CA LEU A 148 1.55 15.81 6.41
C LEU A 148 2.23 14.65 5.65
N GLY A 149 1.73 13.45 5.85
CA GLY A 149 2.03 12.29 5.02
C GLY A 149 1.12 12.25 3.79
N LEU A 150 1.71 12.04 2.63
CA LEU A 150 1.01 11.76 1.37
C LEU A 150 1.62 10.49 0.79
N HIS A 151 1.15 9.34 1.31
CA HIS A 151 1.74 8.05 1.02
C HIS A 151 1.15 7.46 -0.26
N PHE A 152 1.91 7.56 -1.34
CA PHE A 152 1.62 6.89 -2.61
C PHE A 152 2.12 5.44 -2.59
N PHE A 153 1.45 4.58 -3.35
CA PHE A 153 1.89 3.22 -3.62
C PHE A 153 2.69 3.14 -4.92
N ASN A 154 3.64 2.21 -4.97
CA ASN A 154 4.54 2.05 -6.12
C ASN A 154 3.90 1.19 -7.23
N PRO A 155 3.88 1.63 -8.50
CA PRO A 155 4.33 2.93 -9.03
C PRO A 155 3.30 4.06 -8.81
N PRO A 156 3.72 5.25 -8.30
CA PRO A 156 2.78 6.32 -7.94
C PRO A 156 1.94 6.87 -9.10
N ASN A 157 2.45 6.80 -10.32
CA ASN A 157 1.73 7.22 -11.52
C ASN A 157 0.68 6.20 -12.02
N VAL A 158 0.68 4.99 -11.47
CA VAL A 158 -0.24 3.90 -11.86
C VAL A 158 -1.24 3.58 -10.75
N ILE A 159 -0.75 3.39 -9.52
CA ILE A 159 -1.58 3.05 -8.37
C ILE A 159 -2.29 4.29 -7.85
N VAL A 160 -3.62 4.26 -7.86
CA VAL A 160 -4.43 5.45 -7.53
C VAL A 160 -4.74 5.62 -6.05
N GLY A 161 -4.71 4.54 -5.26
CA GLY A 161 -4.90 4.59 -3.82
C GLY A 161 -3.81 5.40 -3.15
N THR A 162 -4.18 6.32 -2.26
CA THR A 162 -3.24 7.24 -1.62
C THR A 162 -3.69 7.50 -0.19
N GLU A 163 -2.82 7.29 0.77
CA GLU A 163 -3.09 7.60 2.17
C GLU A 163 -2.70 9.04 2.47
N LEU A 164 -3.59 9.73 3.18
CA LEU A 164 -3.40 11.09 3.67
C LEU A 164 -3.32 11.05 5.20
N ILE A 165 -2.14 11.32 5.72
CA ILE A 165 -1.83 11.19 7.14
C ILE A 165 -1.57 12.58 7.72
N ALA A 166 -2.51 13.09 8.51
CA ALA A 166 -2.32 14.34 9.25
C ALA A 166 -1.53 14.08 10.53
N GLY A 167 -0.58 14.96 10.84
CA GLY A 167 0.00 15.05 12.17
C GLY A 167 -0.95 15.79 13.14
N LYS A 168 -0.66 15.73 14.43
CA LYS A 168 -1.48 16.38 15.48
C LYS A 168 -1.62 17.89 15.33
N ASP A 169 -0.61 18.54 14.75
CA ASP A 169 -0.57 19.99 14.55
C ASP A 169 -0.96 20.41 13.12
N THR A 170 -1.19 19.44 12.21
CA THR A 170 -1.53 19.75 10.81
C THR A 170 -2.85 20.51 10.72
N ASN A 171 -2.85 21.64 10.01
CA ASN A 171 -4.05 22.46 9.84
C ASN A 171 -5.14 21.66 9.10
N PRO A 172 -6.35 21.52 9.68
CA PRO A 172 -7.47 20.81 9.04
C PRO A 172 -7.83 21.36 7.65
N GLU A 173 -7.75 22.67 7.43
CA GLU A 173 -8.01 23.27 6.13
C GLU A 173 -6.99 22.82 5.08
N LEU A 174 -5.73 22.63 5.49
CA LEU A 174 -4.69 22.09 4.61
C LEU A 174 -4.99 20.66 4.20
N VAL A 175 -5.42 19.83 5.15
CA VAL A 175 -5.83 18.44 4.88
C VAL A 175 -6.95 18.40 3.86
N GLU A 176 -7.96 19.29 4.01
CA GLU A 176 -9.08 19.43 3.09
C GLU A 176 -8.60 19.85 1.68
N PHE A 177 -7.68 20.82 1.60
CA PHE A 177 -7.10 21.27 0.35
C PHE A 177 -6.29 20.17 -0.35
N VAL A 178 -5.37 19.51 0.37
CA VAL A 178 -4.52 18.47 -0.20
C VAL A 178 -5.35 17.29 -0.70
N GLU A 179 -6.39 16.89 0.04
CA GLU A 179 -7.33 15.87 -0.40
C GLU A 179 -8.02 16.26 -1.71
N ALA A 180 -8.57 17.47 -1.79
CA ALA A 180 -9.24 17.97 -2.99
C ALA A 180 -8.26 18.07 -4.17
N TYR A 181 -7.04 18.59 -3.93
CA TYR A 181 -6.00 18.72 -4.95
C TYR A 181 -5.58 17.34 -5.50
N ALA A 182 -5.29 16.39 -4.62
CA ALA A 182 -4.88 15.06 -5.04
C ALA A 182 -6.01 14.31 -5.78
N GLN A 183 -7.27 14.46 -5.34
CA GLN A 183 -8.41 13.86 -6.04
C GLN A 183 -8.63 14.44 -7.43
N LYS A 184 -8.60 15.78 -7.58
CA LYS A 184 -9.00 16.45 -8.81
C LYS A 184 -7.85 16.68 -9.77
N MET A 185 -6.69 17.08 -9.24
CA MET A 185 -5.55 17.45 -10.07
C MET A 185 -4.63 16.26 -10.35
N LEU A 186 -4.50 15.32 -9.38
CA LEU A 186 -3.65 14.14 -9.51
C LEU A 186 -4.43 12.84 -9.80
N GLY A 187 -5.77 12.86 -9.79
CA GLY A 187 -6.60 11.70 -10.06
C GLY A 187 -6.46 10.58 -9.00
N ARG A 188 -6.25 10.93 -7.74
CA ARG A 188 -6.04 9.96 -6.65
C ARG A 188 -7.33 9.62 -5.92
N VAL A 189 -7.40 8.39 -5.41
CA VAL A 189 -8.40 7.98 -4.42
C VAL A 189 -7.77 8.23 -3.05
N MET A 190 -8.31 9.20 -2.32
CA MET A 190 -7.72 9.66 -1.06
C MET A 190 -8.35 8.97 0.13
N ILE A 191 -7.51 8.36 0.97
CA ILE A 191 -7.89 7.67 2.18
C ILE A 191 -7.24 8.39 3.37
N ARG A 192 -8.05 8.96 4.27
CA ARG A 192 -7.55 9.53 5.52
C ARG A 192 -7.19 8.40 6.48
N THR A 193 -5.93 8.36 6.88
CA THR A 193 -5.40 7.37 7.81
C THR A 193 -4.77 8.05 9.02
N ALA A 194 -4.78 7.35 10.15
CA ALA A 194 -4.12 7.81 11.36
C ALA A 194 -2.59 7.65 11.25
N ASP A 195 -1.85 8.47 12.00
CA ASP A 195 -0.39 8.35 12.16
C ASP A 195 -0.05 7.17 13.08
N THR A 196 -0.22 5.95 12.55
CA THR A 196 0.03 4.68 13.24
C THR A 196 1.06 3.85 12.48
N PRO A 197 1.76 2.90 13.13
CA PRO A 197 2.78 2.07 12.46
C PRO A 197 2.24 1.34 11.23
N GLY A 198 2.81 1.62 10.08
CA GLY A 198 2.40 1.06 8.78
C GLY A 198 1.10 1.65 8.21
N PHE A 199 0.56 2.72 8.82
CA PHE A 199 -0.69 3.39 8.44
C PHE A 199 -1.85 2.38 8.31
N ALA A 200 -2.66 2.41 7.26
CA ALA A 200 -3.72 1.42 7.05
C ALA A 200 -3.31 0.33 6.05
N GLY A 201 -2.79 0.73 4.90
CA GLY A 201 -2.47 -0.20 3.82
C GLY A 201 -1.36 -1.18 4.19
N ASN A 202 -0.22 -0.67 4.63
CA ASN A 202 0.90 -1.53 5.03
C ASN A 202 0.55 -2.34 6.29
N ARG A 203 -0.19 -1.78 7.25
CA ARG A 203 -0.62 -2.49 8.44
C ARG A 203 -1.38 -3.77 8.09
N VAL A 204 -2.40 -3.67 7.23
CA VAL A 204 -3.24 -4.81 6.84
C VAL A 204 -2.55 -5.69 5.79
N GLY A 205 -1.93 -5.09 4.78
CA GLY A 205 -1.29 -5.82 3.70
C GLY A 205 -0.09 -6.65 4.16
N PHE A 206 0.83 -6.04 4.90
CA PHE A 206 2.05 -6.73 5.34
C PHE A 206 1.79 -7.78 6.41
N LYS A 207 0.68 -7.69 7.16
CA LYS A 207 0.24 -8.81 8.00
C LYS A 207 0.02 -10.06 7.16
N VAL A 208 -0.69 -9.96 6.05
CA VAL A 208 -0.96 -11.11 5.17
C VAL A 208 0.30 -11.55 4.43
N LEU A 209 1.09 -10.60 3.92
CA LEU A 209 2.34 -10.91 3.22
C LEU A 209 3.31 -11.68 4.11
N ASN A 210 3.47 -11.25 5.36
CA ASN A 210 4.37 -11.93 6.30
C ASN A 210 3.81 -13.26 6.81
N GLU A 211 2.48 -13.36 7.01
CA GLU A 211 1.82 -14.64 7.33
C GLU A 211 2.08 -15.68 6.24
N THR A 212 1.96 -15.30 4.98
CA THR A 212 2.23 -16.21 3.86
C THR A 212 3.71 -16.57 3.75
N ALA A 213 4.61 -15.64 4.09
CA ALA A 213 6.05 -15.94 4.18
C ALA A 213 6.36 -16.94 5.31
N GLN A 214 5.70 -16.82 6.47
CA GLN A 214 5.80 -17.83 7.56
C GLN A 214 5.25 -19.19 7.11
N LEU A 215 4.07 -19.22 6.47
CA LEU A 215 3.49 -20.45 5.94
C LEU A 215 4.36 -21.12 4.87
N ALA A 216 5.11 -20.32 4.10
CA ALA A 216 6.02 -20.85 3.08
C ALA A 216 7.19 -21.66 3.68
N GLU A 217 7.61 -21.40 4.93
CA GLU A 217 8.61 -22.19 5.63
C GLU A 217 8.12 -23.62 5.93
N GLU A 218 6.83 -23.75 6.27
CA GLU A 218 6.22 -25.04 6.60
C GLU A 218 5.78 -25.83 5.36
N HIS A 219 5.11 -25.15 4.44
CA HIS A 219 4.37 -25.80 3.35
C HIS A 219 5.00 -25.60 1.96
N GLY A 220 6.02 -24.76 1.86
CA GLY A 220 6.67 -24.37 0.60
C GLY A 220 5.93 -23.27 -0.17
N PRO A 221 6.69 -22.39 -0.88
CA PRO A 221 6.13 -21.22 -1.54
C PRO A 221 5.08 -21.54 -2.61
N VAL A 222 5.29 -22.62 -3.41
CA VAL A 222 4.36 -22.96 -4.51
C VAL A 222 2.97 -23.34 -3.97
N LEU A 223 2.90 -24.12 -2.89
CA LEU A 223 1.62 -24.47 -2.29
C LEU A 223 0.93 -23.26 -1.69
N VAL A 224 1.66 -22.42 -0.94
CA VAL A 224 1.09 -21.21 -0.34
C VAL A 224 0.54 -20.24 -1.40
N GLU A 225 1.28 -20.02 -2.48
CA GLU A 225 0.82 -19.18 -3.60
C GLU A 225 -0.45 -19.71 -4.28
N ARG A 226 -0.59 -21.03 -4.37
CA ARG A 226 -1.81 -21.67 -4.87
C ARG A 226 -2.98 -21.48 -3.91
N LEU A 227 -2.76 -21.64 -2.59
CA LEU A 227 -3.80 -21.55 -1.55
C LEU A 227 -4.37 -20.15 -1.38
N VAL A 228 -3.56 -19.11 -1.62
CA VAL A 228 -3.99 -17.69 -1.48
C VAL A 228 -3.89 -16.93 -2.79
N GLY A 229 -4.05 -17.63 -3.89
CA GLY A 229 -3.91 -17.10 -5.25
C GLY A 229 -5.05 -16.18 -5.72
N PRO A 230 -5.09 -15.87 -7.04
CA PRO A 230 -6.02 -14.89 -7.62
C PRO A 230 -7.49 -15.18 -7.33
N TYR A 231 -7.88 -16.44 -7.17
CA TYR A 231 -9.26 -16.84 -6.86
C TYR A 231 -9.77 -16.28 -5.52
N THR A 232 -8.88 -15.77 -4.65
CA THR A 232 -9.23 -15.07 -3.42
C THR A 232 -9.31 -13.55 -3.60
N GLY A 233 -9.31 -13.07 -4.85
CA GLY A 233 -9.45 -11.66 -5.20
C GLY A 233 -8.16 -10.84 -5.11
N ARG A 234 -7.00 -11.44 -5.43
CA ARG A 234 -5.71 -10.75 -5.44
C ARG A 234 -5.15 -10.71 -6.86
N ALA A 235 -4.82 -9.51 -7.34
CA ALA A 235 -4.24 -9.35 -8.68
C ALA A 235 -2.82 -9.92 -8.76
N LEU A 236 -2.03 -9.78 -7.68
CA LEU A 236 -0.73 -10.39 -7.49
C LEU A 236 -0.78 -11.21 -6.20
N THR A 237 -0.20 -12.40 -6.25
CA THR A 237 -0.14 -13.31 -5.09
C THR A 237 0.78 -12.75 -3.99
N PRO A 238 0.58 -13.12 -2.72
CA PRO A 238 1.33 -12.51 -1.62
C PRO A 238 2.85 -12.67 -1.73
N LEU A 239 3.37 -13.85 -2.00
CA LEU A 239 4.83 -14.04 -2.09
C LEU A 239 5.43 -13.37 -3.32
N ALA A 240 4.71 -13.35 -4.45
CA ALA A 240 5.11 -12.57 -5.62
C ALA A 240 5.08 -11.06 -5.33
N THR A 241 4.18 -10.61 -4.47
CA THR A 241 4.16 -9.22 -3.99
C THR A 241 5.37 -8.91 -3.13
N VAL A 242 5.77 -9.81 -2.22
CA VAL A 242 6.99 -9.66 -1.41
C VAL A 242 8.24 -9.58 -2.30
N ASP A 243 8.32 -10.43 -3.34
CA ASP A 243 9.43 -10.41 -4.29
C ASP A 243 9.46 -9.11 -5.12
N LEU A 244 8.30 -8.55 -5.45
CA LEU A 244 8.18 -7.28 -6.17
C LEU A 244 8.56 -6.07 -5.31
N VAL A 245 8.07 -6.01 -4.07
CA VAL A 245 8.38 -4.95 -3.10
C VAL A 245 9.87 -4.96 -2.74
N GLY A 246 10.42 -6.13 -2.61
CA GLY A 246 11.78 -6.39 -2.14
C GLY A 246 11.81 -6.76 -0.66
N TRP A 247 12.60 -7.79 -0.36
CA TRP A 247 12.67 -8.40 0.97
C TRP A 247 13.22 -7.47 2.05
N ASP A 248 14.12 -6.57 1.69
CA ASP A 248 14.65 -5.53 2.57
C ASP A 248 13.59 -4.50 2.97
N ILE A 249 12.76 -4.07 2.02
CA ILE A 249 11.63 -3.16 2.28
C ILE A 249 10.55 -3.90 3.08
N HIS A 250 10.25 -5.16 2.73
CA HIS A 250 9.34 -6.01 3.49
C HIS A 250 9.78 -6.12 4.96
N ARG A 251 11.06 -6.45 5.20
CA ARG A 251 11.64 -6.51 6.54
C ARG A 251 11.48 -5.19 7.29
N ALA A 252 11.85 -4.07 6.67
CA ALA A 252 11.77 -2.76 7.32
C ALA A 252 10.34 -2.44 7.78
N ILE A 253 9.33 -2.74 6.96
CA ILE A 253 7.93 -2.49 7.27
C ILE A 253 7.43 -3.44 8.36
N VAL A 254 7.66 -4.75 8.26
CA VAL A 254 7.18 -5.71 9.26
C VAL A 254 7.88 -5.53 10.61
N ASP A 255 9.19 -5.24 10.63
CA ASP A 255 9.94 -4.96 11.86
C ASP A 255 9.43 -3.69 12.54
N ASN A 256 9.10 -2.64 11.77
CA ASN A 256 8.51 -1.41 12.31
C ASN A 256 7.14 -1.68 12.93
N ILE A 257 6.25 -2.38 12.23
CA ILE A 257 4.92 -2.72 12.75
C ILE A 257 5.05 -3.65 13.96
N HIS A 258 5.87 -4.70 13.88
CA HIS A 258 6.09 -5.64 14.98
C HIS A 258 6.55 -4.93 16.26
N ARG A 259 7.47 -3.99 16.14
CA ARG A 259 8.03 -3.24 17.29
C ARG A 259 7.03 -2.30 17.93
N HIS A 260 6.18 -1.63 17.14
CA HIS A 260 5.38 -0.51 17.62
C HIS A 260 3.87 -0.77 17.68
N ALA A 261 3.41 -1.95 17.24
CA ALA A 261 2.01 -2.33 17.22
C ALA A 261 1.79 -3.74 17.80
N PRO A 262 1.84 -3.88 19.14
CA PRO A 262 1.62 -5.16 19.82
C PRO A 262 0.12 -5.49 19.88
N ASP A 263 -0.45 -5.95 18.78
CA ASP A 263 -1.84 -6.36 18.65
C ASP A 263 -2.00 -7.88 18.54
N GLU A 264 -3.22 -8.35 18.22
CA GLU A 264 -3.57 -9.76 18.08
C GLU A 264 -2.78 -10.49 16.96
N ALA A 265 -2.20 -9.76 16.01
CA ALA A 265 -1.40 -10.30 14.91
C ALA A 265 0.12 -10.18 15.15
N HIS A 266 0.56 -9.78 16.35
CA HIS A 266 1.97 -9.52 16.65
C HIS A 266 2.90 -10.66 16.22
N ALA A 267 2.54 -11.92 16.52
CA ALA A 267 3.32 -13.09 16.12
C ALA A 267 3.40 -13.24 14.59
N THR A 268 2.34 -12.88 13.88
CA THR A 268 2.26 -12.93 12.41
C THR A 268 3.17 -11.87 11.76
N LEU A 269 3.47 -10.79 12.45
CA LEU A 269 4.36 -9.71 11.98
C LEU A 269 5.84 -9.95 12.30
N ARG A 270 6.20 -11.12 12.86
CA ARG A 270 7.59 -11.52 13.07
C ARG A 270 8.18 -12.04 11.75
N LEU A 271 9.27 -11.43 11.28
CA LEU A 271 9.96 -11.87 10.07
C LEU A 271 10.46 -13.33 10.22
N PRO A 272 10.23 -14.22 9.23
CA PRO A 272 10.77 -15.58 9.25
C PRO A 272 12.30 -15.62 9.28
N GLY A 273 12.86 -16.55 10.06
CA GLY A 273 14.31 -16.65 10.25
C GLY A 273 15.09 -16.92 8.96
N TYR A 274 14.55 -17.73 8.06
CA TYR A 274 15.18 -17.98 6.75
C TYR A 274 15.27 -16.72 5.89
N MET A 275 14.25 -15.84 5.93
CA MET A 275 14.30 -14.57 5.20
C MET A 275 15.41 -13.66 5.74
N ALA A 276 15.57 -13.61 7.07
CA ALA A 276 16.63 -12.80 7.68
C ALA A 276 18.02 -13.27 7.20
N ARG A 277 18.29 -14.57 7.22
CA ARG A 277 19.56 -15.16 6.75
C ARG A 277 19.81 -14.93 5.25
N LEU A 278 18.77 -15.08 4.44
CA LEU A 278 18.89 -14.86 2.98
C LEU A 278 19.09 -13.40 2.62
N LEU A 279 18.47 -12.47 3.37
CA LEU A 279 18.74 -11.03 3.24
C LEU A 279 20.21 -10.69 3.47
N GLU A 280 20.85 -11.30 4.47
CA GLU A 280 22.29 -11.13 4.74
C GLU A 280 23.18 -11.64 3.58
N ARG A 281 22.66 -12.59 2.78
CA ARG A 281 23.30 -13.10 1.57
C ARG A 281 22.94 -12.31 0.31
N GLY A 282 22.20 -11.21 0.44
CA GLY A 282 21.84 -10.33 -0.69
C GLY A 282 20.64 -10.79 -1.50
N VAL A 283 19.82 -11.69 -0.99
CA VAL A 283 18.54 -12.06 -1.63
C VAL A 283 17.50 -11.00 -1.31
N LEU A 284 17.17 -10.17 -2.31
CA LEU A 284 16.31 -9.00 -2.15
C LEU A 284 15.01 -9.07 -2.97
N GLY A 285 14.65 -10.24 -3.47
CA GLY A 285 13.51 -10.40 -4.39
C GLY A 285 13.88 -10.08 -5.84
N ASN A 286 12.92 -9.59 -6.62
CA ASN A 286 13.10 -9.34 -8.06
C ASN A 286 14.30 -8.43 -8.39
N LYS A 287 14.60 -7.45 -7.55
CA LYS A 287 15.70 -6.51 -7.75
C LYS A 287 17.10 -7.11 -7.64
N SER A 288 17.22 -8.29 -7.00
CA SER A 288 18.47 -9.07 -6.95
C SER A 288 18.42 -10.32 -7.85
N GLY A 289 17.43 -10.41 -8.73
CA GLY A 289 17.28 -11.53 -9.66
C GLY A 289 16.53 -12.74 -9.09
N GLY A 290 16.02 -12.68 -7.85
CA GLY A 290 15.21 -13.72 -7.25
C GLY A 290 14.93 -13.51 -5.76
N GLY A 291 13.84 -14.09 -5.29
CA GLY A 291 13.37 -14.13 -3.93
C GLY A 291 12.74 -15.50 -3.64
N PHE A 292 11.42 -15.58 -3.43
CA PHE A 292 10.71 -16.87 -3.40
C PHE A 292 10.77 -17.57 -4.75
N PHE A 293 10.76 -16.78 -5.83
CA PHE A 293 10.84 -17.28 -7.18
C PHE A 293 11.95 -16.56 -7.96
N LYS A 294 12.57 -17.30 -8.88
CA LYS A 294 13.50 -16.73 -9.84
C LYS A 294 13.39 -17.44 -11.19
N THR A 295 13.90 -16.79 -12.24
CA THR A 295 13.99 -17.38 -13.57
C THR A 295 15.45 -17.45 -13.97
N GLU A 296 15.92 -18.65 -14.36
CA GLU A 296 17.25 -18.88 -14.93
C GLU A 296 17.09 -19.46 -16.33
N GLY A 297 17.43 -18.67 -17.33
CA GLY A 297 17.16 -19.02 -18.73
C GLY A 297 15.65 -19.23 -18.98
N LYS A 298 15.24 -20.46 -19.26
CA LYS A 298 13.83 -20.85 -19.42
C LYS A 298 13.23 -21.54 -18.17
N ALA A 299 14.05 -21.83 -17.18
CA ALA A 299 13.63 -22.55 -15.98
C ALA A 299 13.05 -21.58 -14.95
N LYS A 300 11.84 -21.89 -14.47
CA LYS A 300 11.26 -21.25 -13.29
C LYS A 300 11.66 -22.04 -12.06
N LEU A 301 12.35 -21.37 -11.15
CA LEU A 301 12.85 -21.95 -9.91
C LEU A 301 12.11 -21.38 -8.71
N VAL A 302 12.00 -22.18 -7.67
CA VAL A 302 11.40 -21.80 -6.38
C VAL A 302 12.40 -22.07 -5.25
N LEU A 303 12.44 -21.17 -4.29
CA LEU A 303 13.19 -21.31 -3.06
C LEU A 303 12.56 -22.43 -2.19
N ASP A 304 13.39 -23.31 -1.66
CA ASP A 304 13.03 -24.14 -0.53
C ASP A 304 13.50 -23.46 0.76
N PRO A 305 12.60 -22.93 1.60
CA PRO A 305 12.98 -22.17 2.81
C PRO A 305 13.73 -23.00 3.86
N LYS A 306 13.60 -24.35 3.84
CA LYS A 306 14.25 -25.25 4.80
C LYS A 306 15.71 -25.49 4.45
N THR A 307 16.01 -25.64 3.17
CA THR A 307 17.39 -25.88 2.67
C THR A 307 18.05 -24.59 2.18
N GLU A 308 17.28 -23.53 2.00
CA GLU A 308 17.71 -22.24 1.43
C GLU A 308 18.32 -22.36 0.03
N THR A 309 17.87 -23.36 -0.73
CA THR A 309 18.31 -23.63 -2.10
C THR A 309 17.15 -23.51 -3.08
N TYR A 310 17.48 -23.32 -4.35
CA TYR A 310 16.49 -23.26 -5.42
C TYR A 310 16.37 -24.58 -6.14
N ARG A 311 15.13 -24.94 -6.50
CA ARG A 311 14.81 -26.11 -7.33
C ARG A 311 13.77 -25.74 -8.41
N PRO A 312 13.69 -26.52 -9.49
CA PRO A 312 12.67 -26.31 -10.51
C PRO A 312 11.24 -26.37 -9.94
N VAL A 313 10.39 -25.40 -10.32
CA VAL A 313 8.96 -25.44 -9.92
C VAL A 313 8.27 -26.71 -10.40
N SER A 314 8.68 -27.26 -11.56
CA SER A 314 8.13 -28.48 -12.12
C SER A 314 8.37 -29.74 -11.27
N GLU A 315 9.34 -29.72 -10.36
CA GLU A 315 9.65 -30.84 -9.46
C GLU A 315 8.83 -30.77 -8.16
N VAL A 316 8.09 -29.68 -7.94
CA VAL A 316 7.27 -29.54 -6.74
C VAL A 316 5.97 -30.31 -6.90
N LYS A 317 5.82 -31.36 -6.10
CA LYS A 317 4.57 -32.12 -6.04
C LYS A 317 3.57 -31.40 -5.14
N LEU A 318 2.43 -31.03 -5.70
CA LEU A 318 1.32 -30.44 -4.96
C LEU A 318 0.32 -31.52 -4.54
N PRO A 319 -0.35 -31.34 -3.39
CA PRO A 319 -1.49 -32.17 -3.02
C PRO A 319 -2.69 -31.89 -3.93
N ASP A 320 -3.76 -32.65 -3.73
CA ASP A 320 -5.04 -32.35 -4.40
C ASP A 320 -5.58 -31.00 -3.94
N LEU A 321 -5.80 -30.10 -4.89
CA LEU A 321 -6.33 -28.75 -4.71
C LEU A 321 -7.57 -28.51 -5.59
N GLY A 322 -8.32 -29.54 -5.95
CA GLY A 322 -9.48 -29.46 -6.84
C GLY A 322 -10.50 -28.40 -6.45
N PHE A 323 -10.64 -28.10 -5.14
CA PHE A 323 -11.51 -27.01 -4.69
C PHE A 323 -11.13 -25.62 -5.27
N ILE A 324 -9.82 -25.40 -5.54
CA ILE A 324 -9.36 -24.13 -6.15
C ILE A 324 -9.86 -24.05 -7.58
N ASP A 325 -9.79 -25.16 -8.32
CA ASP A 325 -10.20 -25.18 -9.72
C ASP A 325 -11.71 -24.99 -9.85
N ASP A 326 -12.51 -25.55 -8.93
CA ASP A 326 -13.95 -25.36 -8.84
C ASP A 326 -14.30 -23.88 -8.56
N VAL A 327 -13.65 -23.26 -7.57
CA VAL A 327 -13.85 -21.85 -7.24
C VAL A 327 -13.40 -20.96 -8.40
N ALA A 328 -12.24 -21.21 -8.99
CA ALA A 328 -11.73 -20.45 -10.13
C ALA A 328 -12.62 -20.57 -11.37
N LYS A 329 -13.26 -21.71 -11.59
CA LYS A 329 -14.25 -21.89 -12.67
C LYS A 329 -15.44 -20.96 -12.46
N LEU A 330 -16.03 -20.94 -11.26
CA LEU A 330 -17.14 -20.04 -10.93
C LEU A 330 -16.74 -18.55 -11.11
N HIS A 331 -15.50 -18.19 -10.80
CA HIS A 331 -14.99 -16.84 -11.07
C HIS A 331 -14.97 -16.52 -12.56
N ARG A 332 -14.44 -17.42 -13.39
CA ARG A 332 -14.41 -17.23 -14.86
C ARG A 332 -15.81 -17.10 -15.46
N ASP A 333 -16.79 -17.75 -14.85
CA ASP A 333 -18.20 -17.68 -15.24
C ASP A 333 -18.90 -16.40 -14.71
N GLY A 334 -18.18 -15.47 -14.07
CA GLY A 334 -18.73 -14.24 -13.47
C GLY A 334 -19.54 -14.47 -12.19
N ARG A 335 -19.54 -15.69 -11.63
CA ARG A 335 -20.34 -16.12 -10.47
C ARG A 335 -19.55 -15.94 -9.17
N TYR A 336 -19.02 -14.73 -8.96
CA TYR A 336 -18.09 -14.44 -7.84
C TYR A 336 -18.66 -14.82 -6.46
N ARG A 337 -19.93 -14.48 -6.18
CA ARG A 337 -20.56 -14.81 -4.88
C ARG A 337 -20.66 -16.31 -4.65
N GLU A 338 -21.02 -17.06 -5.69
CA GLU A 338 -21.10 -18.51 -5.60
C GLU A 338 -19.70 -19.11 -5.41
N ALA A 339 -18.71 -18.57 -6.09
CA ALA A 339 -17.32 -18.95 -5.92
C ALA A 339 -16.86 -18.79 -4.45
N MET A 340 -17.12 -17.62 -3.86
CA MET A 340 -16.70 -17.35 -2.47
C MET A 340 -17.50 -18.15 -1.44
N LYS A 341 -18.78 -18.43 -1.69
CA LYS A 341 -19.57 -19.36 -0.87
C LYS A 341 -19.05 -20.81 -0.95
N ALA A 342 -18.72 -21.28 -2.16
CA ALA A 342 -18.10 -22.59 -2.35
C ALA A 342 -16.75 -22.70 -1.63
N PHE A 343 -15.92 -21.65 -1.72
CA PHE A 343 -14.67 -21.54 -0.98
C PHE A 343 -14.87 -21.65 0.54
N ALA A 344 -15.86 -20.95 1.09
CA ALA A 344 -16.11 -20.89 2.52
C ALA A 344 -16.45 -22.27 3.14
N VAL A 345 -17.01 -23.19 2.35
CA VAL A 345 -17.40 -24.53 2.79
C VAL A 345 -16.56 -25.66 2.20
N ALA A 346 -15.55 -25.35 1.40
CA ALA A 346 -14.70 -26.33 0.75
C ALA A 346 -14.05 -27.28 1.79
N PRO A 347 -14.09 -28.60 1.59
CA PRO A 347 -13.57 -29.57 2.56
C PRO A 347 -12.04 -29.71 2.48
N GLY A 348 -11.48 -30.30 3.50
CA GLY A 348 -10.07 -30.72 3.54
C GLY A 348 -9.14 -29.69 4.20
N PRO A 349 -7.92 -30.14 4.57
CA PRO A 349 -6.98 -29.35 5.35
C PRO A 349 -6.43 -28.14 4.58
N TRP A 350 -6.23 -28.27 3.28
CA TRP A 350 -5.70 -27.20 2.45
C TRP A 350 -6.73 -26.08 2.23
N ALA A 351 -8.00 -26.45 2.06
CA ALA A 351 -9.08 -25.47 2.03
C ALA A 351 -9.24 -24.77 3.38
N ALA A 352 -9.08 -25.49 4.49
CA ALA A 352 -9.08 -24.90 5.83
C ALA A 352 -7.92 -23.91 6.03
N LEU A 353 -6.71 -24.23 5.55
CA LEU A 353 -5.56 -23.36 5.63
C LEU A 353 -5.77 -22.08 4.77
N ALA A 354 -6.27 -22.23 3.56
CA ALA A 354 -6.61 -21.10 2.69
C ALA A 354 -7.66 -20.18 3.36
N ARG A 355 -8.72 -20.78 3.93
CA ARG A 355 -9.74 -20.04 4.69
C ARG A 355 -9.16 -19.30 5.90
N LYS A 356 -8.21 -19.91 6.62
CA LYS A 356 -7.55 -19.26 7.76
C LYS A 356 -6.87 -17.95 7.34
N VAL A 357 -6.15 -17.94 6.22
CA VAL A 357 -5.50 -16.72 5.72
C VAL A 357 -6.52 -15.65 5.33
N VAL A 358 -7.60 -16.05 4.60
CA VAL A 358 -8.65 -15.11 4.19
C VAL A 358 -9.43 -14.60 5.41
N ALA A 359 -9.79 -15.48 6.35
CA ALA A 359 -10.45 -15.11 7.60
C ALA A 359 -9.55 -14.17 8.43
N GLY A 360 -8.25 -14.46 8.50
CA GLY A 360 -7.27 -13.61 9.17
C GLY A 360 -7.13 -12.22 8.55
N TYR A 361 -7.20 -12.13 7.23
CA TYR A 361 -7.22 -10.85 6.52
C TYR A 361 -8.46 -10.02 6.90
N VAL A 362 -9.66 -10.63 6.82
CA VAL A 362 -10.91 -9.96 7.15
C VAL A 362 -10.96 -9.58 8.63
N SER A 363 -10.66 -10.52 9.53
CA SER A 363 -10.66 -10.27 10.98
C SER A 363 -9.74 -9.12 11.35
N TYR A 364 -8.50 -9.14 10.86
CA TYR A 364 -7.52 -8.11 11.16
C TYR A 364 -7.93 -6.72 10.65
N ALA A 365 -8.43 -6.66 9.41
CA ALA A 365 -8.91 -5.40 8.83
C ALA A 365 -10.05 -4.79 9.64
N PHE A 366 -11.04 -5.59 10.05
CA PHE A 366 -12.17 -5.10 10.85
C PHE A 366 -11.77 -4.69 12.28
N HIS A 367 -10.74 -5.31 12.86
CA HIS A 367 -10.18 -4.86 14.15
C HIS A 367 -9.45 -3.52 14.07
N ARG A 368 -8.92 -3.15 12.90
CA ARG A 368 -8.19 -1.89 12.69
C ARG A 368 -9.11 -0.68 12.50
N VAL A 369 -10.41 -0.88 12.36
CA VAL A 369 -11.39 0.23 12.31
C VAL A 369 -11.38 1.02 13.62
N GLY A 370 -11.26 2.34 13.52
CA GLY A 370 -11.10 3.24 14.66
C GLY A 370 -9.65 3.44 15.11
N GLU A 371 -8.71 2.59 14.67
CA GLU A 371 -7.28 2.72 14.93
C GLU A 371 -6.56 3.35 13.72
N VAL A 372 -6.72 2.76 12.53
CA VAL A 372 -5.99 3.21 11.33
C VAL A 372 -6.84 4.06 10.40
N THR A 373 -8.15 3.82 10.36
CA THR A 373 -9.16 4.61 9.63
C THR A 373 -10.43 4.72 10.46
N GLU A 374 -11.26 5.75 10.20
CA GLU A 374 -12.53 5.95 10.91
C GLU A 374 -13.56 4.84 10.63
N SER A 375 -13.47 4.18 9.48
CA SER A 375 -14.43 3.16 9.06
C SER A 375 -13.76 2.09 8.19
N ILE A 376 -14.44 0.95 8.06
CA ILE A 376 -13.98 -0.15 7.19
C ILE A 376 -13.85 0.31 5.72
N ALA A 377 -14.64 1.29 5.28
CA ALA A 377 -14.56 1.81 3.91
C ALA A 377 -13.18 2.38 3.57
N GLY A 378 -12.48 3.02 4.52
CA GLY A 378 -11.12 3.49 4.31
C GLY A 378 -10.13 2.33 4.11
N ILE A 379 -10.28 1.24 4.87
CA ILE A 379 -9.46 0.03 4.70
C ILE A 379 -9.80 -0.65 3.37
N ASP A 380 -11.09 -0.74 3.03
CA ASP A 380 -11.53 -1.31 1.76
C ASP A 380 -10.92 -0.55 0.57
N ASP A 381 -10.97 0.77 0.61
CA ASP A 381 -10.45 1.62 -0.47
C ASP A 381 -8.92 1.46 -0.60
N ILE A 382 -8.16 1.43 0.49
CA ILE A 382 -6.72 1.27 0.38
C ILE A 382 -6.31 -0.14 -0.05
N MET A 383 -7.02 -1.17 0.39
CA MET A 383 -6.76 -2.54 -0.07
C MET A 383 -7.15 -2.72 -1.54
N GLY A 384 -8.26 -2.11 -1.98
CA GLY A 384 -8.71 -2.15 -3.37
C GLY A 384 -7.83 -1.32 -4.32
N PHE A 385 -7.60 -0.06 -4.00
CA PHE A 385 -6.93 0.90 -4.88
C PHE A 385 -5.41 1.00 -4.66
N GLY A 386 -4.89 0.57 -3.51
CA GLY A 386 -3.47 0.55 -3.18
C GLY A 386 -2.84 -0.83 -3.43
N PHE A 387 -3.36 -1.88 -2.80
CA PHE A 387 -2.84 -3.25 -2.94
C PHE A 387 -3.42 -4.02 -4.12
N ASN A 388 -4.52 -3.53 -4.69
CA ASN A 388 -5.23 -4.22 -5.76
C ASN A 388 -5.75 -5.62 -5.33
N TRP A 389 -6.20 -5.70 -4.08
CA TRP A 389 -6.83 -6.88 -3.48
C TRP A 389 -8.32 -6.66 -3.30
N ALA A 390 -9.09 -7.76 -3.27
CA ALA A 390 -10.49 -7.68 -2.90
C ALA A 390 -10.64 -7.06 -1.50
N PRO A 391 -11.40 -5.96 -1.37
CA PRO A 391 -11.61 -5.32 -0.08
C PRO A 391 -12.22 -6.26 0.95
N PRO A 392 -11.88 -6.12 2.26
CA PRO A 392 -12.39 -6.99 3.31
C PRO A 392 -13.93 -7.09 3.35
N SER A 393 -14.63 -5.96 3.27
CA SER A 393 -16.11 -5.96 3.28
C SER A 393 -16.73 -6.59 2.05
N VAL A 394 -16.04 -6.52 0.91
CA VAL A 394 -16.47 -7.17 -0.33
C VAL A 394 -16.41 -8.69 -0.20
N LEU A 395 -15.36 -9.22 0.46
CA LEU A 395 -15.28 -10.64 0.77
C LEU A 395 -16.42 -11.05 1.71
N VAL A 396 -16.72 -10.24 2.74
CA VAL A 396 -17.84 -10.48 3.65
C VAL A 396 -19.16 -10.48 2.89
N ASP A 397 -19.41 -9.53 1.98
CA ASP A 397 -20.63 -9.47 1.17
C ASP A 397 -20.76 -10.65 0.20
N ALA A 398 -19.65 -11.18 -0.27
CA ALA A 398 -19.62 -12.34 -1.18
C ALA A 398 -19.86 -13.66 -0.45
N ILE A 399 -19.20 -13.84 0.70
CA ILE A 399 -19.29 -15.06 1.53
C ILE A 399 -20.63 -15.08 2.30
N GLY A 400 -20.95 -13.98 2.96
CA GLY A 400 -22.01 -13.80 3.94
C GLY A 400 -21.42 -13.43 5.31
N ALA A 401 -22.01 -12.48 6.03
CA ALA A 401 -21.47 -12.02 7.30
C ALA A 401 -21.45 -13.13 8.37
N ARG A 402 -22.49 -13.95 8.45
CA ARG A 402 -22.58 -15.09 9.39
C ARG A 402 -21.57 -16.17 9.06
N GLU A 403 -21.46 -16.51 7.79
CA GLU A 403 -20.52 -17.50 7.28
C GLU A 403 -19.06 -17.02 7.49
N THR A 404 -18.82 -15.73 7.33
CA THR A 404 -17.48 -15.14 7.59
C THR A 404 -17.15 -15.21 9.08
N VAL A 405 -18.07 -14.89 9.97
CA VAL A 405 -17.86 -15.04 11.43
C VAL A 405 -17.56 -16.50 11.78
N ALA A 406 -18.35 -17.45 11.27
CA ALA A 406 -18.10 -18.88 11.50
C ALA A 406 -16.71 -19.31 10.98
N MET A 407 -16.27 -18.77 9.85
CA MET A 407 -14.96 -19.04 9.28
C MET A 407 -13.82 -18.49 10.18
N ILE A 408 -14.00 -17.31 10.77
CA ILE A 408 -13.06 -16.71 11.72
C ILE A 408 -12.98 -17.56 13.00
N GLU A 409 -14.11 -18.00 13.55
CA GLU A 409 -14.19 -18.87 14.73
C GLU A 409 -13.53 -20.23 14.50
N GLN A 410 -13.80 -20.88 13.36
CA GLN A 410 -13.17 -22.14 12.97
C GLN A 410 -11.65 -21.99 12.83
N ALA A 411 -11.17 -20.84 12.37
CA ALA A 411 -9.75 -20.51 12.30
C ALA A 411 -9.12 -20.19 13.68
N LYS A 412 -9.93 -20.14 14.74
CA LYS A 412 -9.53 -19.75 16.11
C LYS A 412 -8.94 -18.33 16.15
N LEU A 413 -9.52 -17.43 15.36
CA LEU A 413 -9.14 -16.03 15.32
C LEU A 413 -10.15 -15.18 16.09
N PRO A 414 -9.77 -14.01 16.60
CA PRO A 414 -10.70 -13.12 17.29
C PRO A 414 -11.77 -12.59 16.31
N VAL A 415 -13.02 -12.57 16.75
CA VAL A 415 -14.14 -12.04 15.95
C VAL A 415 -14.29 -10.55 16.21
N PRO A 416 -14.19 -9.69 15.19
CA PRO A 416 -14.37 -8.24 15.35
C PRO A 416 -15.81 -7.89 15.77
N ARG A 417 -15.96 -7.00 16.77
CA ARG A 417 -17.29 -6.61 17.29
C ARG A 417 -18.22 -6.01 16.21
N ASN A 418 -17.66 -5.17 15.35
CA ASN A 418 -18.40 -4.55 14.25
C ASN A 418 -18.89 -5.58 13.21
N LEU A 419 -18.09 -6.61 12.92
CA LEU A 419 -18.47 -7.71 12.04
C LEU A 419 -19.50 -8.63 12.71
N ALA A 420 -19.31 -8.96 14.00
CA ALA A 420 -20.28 -9.73 14.78
C ALA A 420 -21.65 -9.03 14.83
N ALA A 421 -21.69 -7.72 15.02
CA ALA A 421 -22.91 -6.94 15.00
C ALA A 421 -23.60 -6.97 13.62
N ALA A 422 -22.81 -6.90 12.53
CA ALA A 422 -23.36 -7.04 11.17
C ALA A 422 -23.95 -8.44 10.93
N ALA A 423 -23.31 -9.50 11.43
CA ALA A 423 -23.78 -10.87 11.31
C ALA A 423 -25.03 -11.18 12.14
N ALA A 424 -25.18 -10.53 13.30
CA ALA A 424 -26.36 -10.69 14.19
C ALA A 424 -27.62 -9.98 13.68
N SER A 425 -27.50 -9.08 12.70
CA SER A 425 -28.64 -8.35 12.14
C SER A 425 -29.67 -9.29 11.52
N ALA A 426 -30.96 -9.06 11.79
CA ALA A 426 -32.07 -9.86 11.25
C ALA A 426 -32.14 -9.80 9.71
N ALA A 427 -31.75 -8.67 9.12
CA ALA A 427 -31.53 -8.53 7.68
C ALA A 427 -30.01 -8.43 7.44
N PRO A 428 -29.39 -9.33 6.64
CA PRO A 428 -27.97 -9.25 6.37
C PRO A 428 -27.68 -7.92 5.68
N ARG A 429 -27.08 -7.00 6.43
CA ARG A 429 -26.62 -5.72 5.87
C ARG A 429 -25.44 -6.02 4.97
N ARG A 430 -25.53 -5.61 3.71
CA ARG A 430 -24.39 -5.55 2.81
C ARG A 430 -23.62 -4.26 3.08
N PHE A 431 -22.32 -4.33 3.02
CA PHE A 431 -21.44 -3.17 3.10
C PHE A 431 -21.55 -2.32 1.82
N TYR A 432 -21.79 -2.98 0.67
CA TYR A 432 -21.99 -2.33 -0.62
C TYR A 432 -23.41 -2.58 -1.10
N THR A 433 -24.19 -1.52 -1.25
CA THR A 433 -25.57 -1.55 -1.73
C THR A 433 -25.66 -1.73 -3.24
N ASN A 434 -24.64 -1.33 -3.97
CA ASN A 434 -24.55 -1.47 -5.42
C ASN A 434 -23.62 -2.64 -5.78
N PRO A 435 -24.13 -3.73 -6.39
CA PRO A 435 -23.27 -4.84 -6.86
C PRO A 435 -22.29 -4.42 -7.96
N HIS A 436 -22.54 -3.29 -8.63
CA HIS A 436 -21.65 -2.64 -9.59
C HIS A 436 -20.92 -1.43 -8.97
N GLY A 437 -21.12 -1.20 -7.66
CA GLY A 437 -20.40 -0.16 -6.93
C GLY A 437 -18.90 -0.37 -7.09
N ASN A 438 -18.13 0.65 -6.78
CA ASN A 438 -16.68 0.85 -7.01
C ASN A 438 -15.75 -0.30 -6.60
N VAL A 439 -16.20 -1.50 -6.61
CA VAL A 439 -15.43 -2.71 -6.32
C VAL A 439 -14.49 -3.07 -7.46
N GLY A 440 -14.53 -2.27 -8.51
CA GLY A 440 -13.61 -2.37 -9.63
C GLY A 440 -13.60 -3.76 -10.26
N ARG A 441 -12.48 -4.09 -10.84
CA ARG A 441 -12.23 -5.35 -11.54
C ARG A 441 -12.35 -6.63 -10.71
N PHE A 442 -12.44 -6.56 -9.38
CA PHE A 442 -12.63 -7.75 -8.55
C PHE A 442 -14.02 -8.37 -8.68
N PHE A 443 -15.01 -7.59 -9.13
CA PHE A 443 -16.36 -8.08 -9.42
C PHE A 443 -16.66 -8.12 -10.92
N VAL A 444 -15.88 -7.47 -11.73
CA VAL A 444 -15.92 -7.60 -13.18
C VAL A 444 -14.86 -8.63 -13.53
N ALA A 445 -15.17 -9.89 -13.32
CA ALA A 445 -14.43 -10.94 -14.00
C ALA A 445 -14.73 -10.79 -15.49
N GLY A 446 -13.74 -10.29 -16.23
CA GLY A 446 -13.75 -10.41 -17.67
C GLY A 446 -13.50 -11.83 -18.07
#